data_e4dea5c93f83eae23a91e9871187dcff
#
_entry.id   e4dea5c93f83eae23a91e9871187dcff
#
_cell.length_a   1.000
_cell.length_b   1.000
_cell.length_c   1.000
_cell.angle_alpha   90.00
_cell.angle_beta   90.00
_cell.angle_gamma   90.00
#
_symmetry.space_group_name_H-M   'P 1'
#
loop_
_entity.id
_entity.type
_entity.pdbx_description
1 polymer ?
#
loop_
_entity_poly.entity_id
_entity_poly.type
_entity_poly.pdbx_seq_one_letter_code
_entity_poly.pdbx_strand_id
1 'polypeptide(L)'
;MKKRRIFRNLNDKEFAWVLYDVGNSAYTMLACALIPIWFKAMAIGTKPGQLTSDRATAYYSMAIAVITIVVALLGPVCGAISDYKGMKKIFFTSTVAVGVCGCILNGFACHWIVFLLLFAATKIFYNMSLMFYDSM
;
A
#
# COMPACT_ATOMS: atom_id res chain seq x y z
N MET A 1 -20.66 -28.67 16.74
CA MET A 1 -19.24 -28.29 16.82
C MET A 1 -18.47 -28.84 15.61
N LYS A 2 -18.50 -28.13 14.45
CA LYS A 2 -17.91 -28.61 13.20
C LYS A 2 -17.12 -27.47 12.49
N LYS A 3 -16.28 -26.72 13.25
CA LYS A 3 -15.67 -25.47 12.77
C LYS A 3 -14.13 -25.46 12.70
N ARG A 4 -13.45 -26.63 12.68
CA ARG A 4 -11.97 -26.70 12.71
C ARG A 4 -11.32 -27.52 11.60
N ARG A 5 -11.99 -27.76 10.45
CA ARG A 5 -11.43 -28.63 9.38
C ARG A 5 -11.07 -27.92 8.08
N ILE A 6 -11.29 -26.61 7.96
CA ILE A 6 -11.04 -25.89 6.69
C ILE A 6 -9.54 -25.69 6.44
N PHE A 7 -8.74 -25.51 7.48
CA PHE A 7 -7.29 -25.23 7.34
C PHE A 7 -6.38 -26.47 7.31
N ARG A 8 -6.92 -27.70 7.48
CA ARG A 8 -6.09 -28.91 7.63
C ARG A 8 -5.70 -29.58 6.32
N ASN A 9 -6.25 -29.15 5.18
CA ASN A 9 -5.97 -29.72 3.85
C ASN A 9 -5.36 -28.70 2.86
N LEU A 10 -4.95 -27.53 3.33
CA LEU A 10 -4.26 -26.56 2.48
C LEU A 10 -2.80 -26.97 2.33
N ASN A 11 -2.34 -27.03 1.10
CA ASN A 11 -0.92 -27.21 0.80
C ASN A 11 -0.16 -25.95 1.29
N ASP A 12 1.10 -26.06 1.69
CA ASP A 12 1.91 -24.94 2.22
C ASP A 12 1.88 -23.73 1.29
N LYS A 13 1.76 -23.95 -0.01
CA LYS A 13 1.62 -22.91 -1.03
C LYS A 13 0.26 -22.20 -0.93
N GLU A 14 -0.82 -22.94 -0.80
CA GLU A 14 -2.19 -22.38 -0.68
C GLU A 14 -2.34 -21.59 0.61
N PHE A 15 -1.73 -22.05 1.70
CA PHE A 15 -1.71 -21.33 2.96
C PHE A 15 -0.97 -19.99 2.85
N ALA A 16 0.17 -19.96 2.17
CA ALA A 16 0.91 -18.71 1.93
C ALA A 16 0.10 -17.71 1.09
N TRP A 17 -0.66 -18.18 0.10
CA TRP A 17 -1.55 -17.35 -0.71
C TRP A 17 -2.68 -16.73 0.12
N VAL A 18 -3.34 -17.54 0.92
CA VAL A 18 -4.42 -17.05 1.81
C VAL A 18 -3.88 -16.03 2.81
N LEU A 19 -2.70 -16.27 3.36
CA LEU A 19 -2.07 -15.35 4.31
C LEU A 19 -1.74 -14.00 3.66
N TYR A 20 -1.25 -14.02 2.43
CA TYR A 20 -0.99 -12.81 1.65
C TYR A 20 -2.29 -12.03 1.36
N ASP A 21 -3.35 -12.72 0.95
CA ASP A 21 -4.64 -12.10 0.64
C ASP A 21 -5.28 -11.45 1.88
N VAL A 22 -5.19 -12.10 3.03
CA VAL A 22 -5.62 -11.53 4.32
C VAL A 22 -4.80 -10.29 4.67
N GLY A 23 -3.48 -10.33 4.50
CA GLY A 23 -2.60 -9.18 4.73
C GLY A 23 -2.91 -8.01 3.78
N ASN A 24 -3.19 -8.32 2.53
CA ASN A 24 -3.58 -7.36 1.51
C ASN A 24 -4.91 -6.67 1.85
N SER A 25 -5.92 -7.44 2.25
CA SER A 25 -7.22 -6.92 2.67
C SER A 25 -7.09 -6.04 3.92
N ALA A 26 -6.28 -6.44 4.90
CA ALA A 26 -6.01 -5.65 6.10
C ALA A 26 -5.34 -4.31 5.76
N TYR A 27 -4.33 -4.31 4.88
CA TYR A 27 -3.68 -3.08 4.43
C TYR A 27 -4.65 -2.16 3.70
N THR A 28 -5.51 -2.68 2.83
CA THR A 28 -6.50 -1.91 2.09
C THR A 28 -7.49 -1.21 3.03
N MET A 29 -8.00 -1.92 4.03
CA MET A 29 -8.87 -1.35 5.06
C MET A 29 -8.16 -0.25 5.86
N LEU A 30 -6.92 -0.49 6.26
CA LEU A 30 -6.09 0.48 6.98
C LEU A 30 -5.84 1.74 6.13
N ALA A 31 -5.49 1.56 4.86
CA ALA A 31 -5.22 2.66 3.94
C ALA A 31 -6.47 3.52 3.65
N CYS A 32 -7.65 2.89 3.57
CA CYS A 32 -8.89 3.61 3.30
C CYS A 32 -9.48 4.32 4.52
N ALA A 33 -9.35 3.74 5.71
CA ALA A 33 -9.99 4.25 6.92
C ALA A 33 -9.04 5.05 7.82
N LEU A 34 -7.90 4.48 8.21
CA LEU A 34 -7.02 5.07 9.23
C LEU A 34 -6.08 6.14 8.67
N ILE A 35 -5.51 5.94 7.49
CA ILE A 35 -4.52 6.88 6.93
C ILE A 35 -5.11 8.28 6.69
N PRO A 36 -6.31 8.46 6.12
CA PRO A 36 -6.92 9.78 5.98
C PRO A 36 -7.15 10.48 7.31
N ILE A 37 -7.60 9.72 8.34
CA ILE A 37 -7.84 10.25 9.68
C ILE A 37 -6.54 10.69 10.32
N TRP A 38 -5.51 9.84 10.27
CA TRP A 38 -4.20 10.12 10.82
C TRP A 38 -3.53 11.33 10.15
N PHE A 39 -3.61 11.38 8.82
CA PHE A 39 -3.10 12.51 8.05
C PHE A 39 -3.77 13.82 8.47
N LYS A 40 -5.10 13.85 8.58
CA LYS A 40 -5.83 15.02 9.03
C LYS A 40 -5.45 15.41 10.46
N ALA A 41 -5.32 14.46 11.36
CA ALA A 41 -4.90 14.73 12.73
C ALA A 41 -3.51 15.38 12.82
N MET A 42 -2.59 15.04 11.92
CA MET A 42 -1.26 15.65 11.85
C MET A 42 -1.24 17.00 11.11
N ALA A 43 -2.04 17.13 10.07
CA ALA A 43 -2.01 18.29 9.18
C ALA A 43 -2.82 19.48 9.69
N ILE A 44 -3.90 19.23 10.46
CA ILE A 44 -4.84 20.25 10.91
C ILE A 44 -4.38 20.84 12.25
N GLY A 45 -4.35 22.17 12.33
CA GLY A 45 -4.08 22.89 13.57
C GLY A 45 -3.97 24.40 13.36
N THR A 46 -3.67 25.09 14.44
CA THR A 46 -3.56 26.56 14.48
C THR A 46 -2.14 27.09 14.44
N LYS A 47 -1.14 26.19 14.42
CA LYS A 47 0.28 26.60 14.37
C LYS A 47 0.70 27.02 12.96
N PRO A 48 1.68 27.92 12.81
CA PRO A 48 2.22 28.28 11.50
C PRO A 48 2.75 27.01 10.77
N GLY A 49 2.26 26.78 9.56
CA GLY A 49 2.56 25.59 8.76
C GLY A 49 1.53 24.47 8.83
N GLN A 50 0.49 24.60 9.65
CA GLN A 50 -0.65 23.67 9.69
C GLN A 50 -1.77 24.08 8.74
N LEU A 51 -2.55 23.13 8.31
CA LEU A 51 -3.59 23.29 7.28
C LEU A 51 -4.98 23.41 7.90
N THR A 52 -5.89 24.07 7.19
CA THR A 52 -7.33 23.96 7.45
C THR A 52 -7.84 22.60 7.00
N SER A 53 -8.95 22.13 7.58
CA SER A 53 -9.57 20.82 7.24
C SER A 53 -9.78 20.63 5.74
N ASP A 54 -10.25 21.68 5.05
CA ASP A 54 -10.54 21.64 3.61
C ASP A 54 -9.26 21.51 2.77
N ARG A 55 -8.22 22.26 3.16
CA ARG A 55 -6.90 22.18 2.49
C ARG A 55 -6.25 20.81 2.73
N ALA A 56 -6.32 20.28 3.94
CA ALA A 56 -5.80 18.94 4.24
C ALA A 56 -6.49 17.88 3.37
N THR A 57 -7.82 17.96 3.24
CA THR A 57 -8.57 17.06 2.37
C THR A 57 -8.17 17.22 0.90
N ALA A 58 -8.00 18.45 0.43
CA ALA A 58 -7.58 18.73 -0.95
C ALA A 58 -6.19 18.15 -1.25
N TYR A 59 -5.20 18.37 -0.39
CA TYR A 59 -3.85 17.82 -0.55
C TYR A 59 -3.84 16.29 -0.53
N TYR A 60 -4.61 15.68 0.35
CA TYR A 60 -4.73 14.22 0.39
C TYR A 60 -5.34 13.67 -0.91
N SER A 61 -6.43 14.26 -1.38
CA SER A 61 -7.10 13.85 -2.63
C SER A 61 -6.19 14.05 -3.85
N MET A 62 -5.43 15.15 -3.88
CA MET A 62 -4.45 15.43 -4.92
C MET A 62 -3.32 14.39 -4.93
N ALA A 63 -2.83 13.99 -3.76
CA ALA A 63 -1.84 12.93 -3.64
C ALA A 63 -2.38 11.60 -4.18
N ILE A 64 -3.61 11.22 -3.82
CA ILE A 64 -4.24 10.00 -4.35
C ILE A 64 -4.37 10.06 -5.88
N ALA A 65 -4.77 11.20 -6.44
CA ALA A 65 -4.87 11.39 -7.89
C ALA A 65 -3.51 11.20 -8.59
N VAL A 66 -2.46 11.82 -8.06
CA VAL A 66 -1.09 11.66 -8.59
C VAL A 66 -0.62 10.21 -8.50
N ILE A 67 -0.84 9.53 -7.36
CA ILE A 67 -0.51 8.11 -7.19
C ILE A 67 -1.21 7.27 -8.25
N THR A 68 -2.50 7.51 -8.48
CA THR A 68 -3.29 6.76 -9.46
C THR A 68 -2.74 6.93 -10.88
N ILE A 69 -2.37 8.16 -11.27
CA ILE A 69 -1.76 8.43 -12.58
C ILE A 69 -0.42 7.71 -12.72
N VAL A 70 0.44 7.80 -11.70
CA VAL A 70 1.76 7.12 -11.71
C VAL A 70 1.59 5.62 -11.84
N VAL A 71 0.68 5.02 -11.07
CA VAL A 71 0.39 3.58 -11.12
C VAL A 71 -0.15 3.17 -12.49
N ALA A 72 -1.05 3.98 -13.08
CA ALA A 72 -1.58 3.71 -14.41
C ALA A 72 -0.49 3.73 -15.50
N LEU A 73 0.49 4.64 -15.40
CA LEU A 73 1.64 4.70 -16.31
C LEU A 73 2.63 3.54 -16.09
N LEU A 74 2.83 3.13 -14.84
CA LEU A 74 3.72 2.03 -14.50
C LEU A 74 3.12 0.64 -14.81
N GLY A 75 1.79 0.55 -14.90
CA GLY A 75 1.08 -0.70 -15.15
C GLY A 75 1.59 -1.47 -16.37
N PRO A 76 1.63 -0.88 -17.57
CA PRO A 76 2.14 -1.55 -18.76
C PRO A 76 3.62 -1.97 -18.62
N VAL A 77 4.44 -1.16 -17.96
CA VAL A 77 5.86 -1.45 -17.72
C VAL A 77 6.01 -2.65 -16.77
N CYS A 78 5.26 -2.67 -15.68
CA CYS A 78 5.24 -3.79 -14.74
C CYS A 78 4.70 -5.06 -15.38
N GLY A 79 3.69 -4.96 -16.23
CA GLY A 79 3.18 -6.07 -17.04
C GLY A 79 4.28 -6.68 -17.93
N ALA A 80 4.99 -5.85 -18.68
CA ALA A 80 6.09 -6.29 -19.55
C ALA A 80 7.24 -6.95 -18.76
N ILE A 81 7.60 -6.40 -17.60
CA ILE A 81 8.64 -6.98 -16.72
C ILE A 81 8.16 -8.33 -16.15
N SER A 82 6.88 -8.43 -15.85
CA SER A 82 6.26 -9.65 -15.34
C SER A 82 6.35 -10.83 -16.33
N ASP A 83 6.48 -10.59 -17.64
CA ASP A 83 6.59 -11.65 -18.65
C ASP A 83 7.97 -12.32 -18.67
N TYR A 84 8.99 -11.72 -18.06
CA TYR A 84 10.33 -12.30 -17.97
C TYR A 84 10.38 -13.49 -17.01
N LYS A 85 10.74 -14.67 -17.53
CA LYS A 85 10.88 -15.91 -16.74
C LYS A 85 11.88 -15.74 -15.60
N GLY A 86 11.42 -16.01 -14.37
CA GLY A 86 12.27 -16.02 -13.16
C GLY A 86 12.37 -14.69 -12.40
N MET A 87 12.03 -13.57 -13.01
CA MET A 87 12.10 -12.25 -12.37
C MET A 87 10.88 -11.93 -11.48
N LYS A 88 9.74 -12.54 -11.74
CA LYS A 88 8.46 -12.30 -11.02
C LYS A 88 8.60 -12.36 -9.51
N LYS A 89 9.20 -13.43 -9.00
CA LYS A 89 9.35 -13.63 -7.54
C LYS A 89 10.26 -12.60 -6.89
N ILE A 90 11.34 -12.23 -7.57
CA ILE A 90 12.32 -11.27 -7.05
C ILE A 90 11.69 -9.88 -6.98
N PHE A 91 11.03 -9.44 -8.06
CA PHE A 91 10.34 -8.15 -8.10
C PHE A 91 9.19 -8.10 -7.10
N PHE A 92 8.38 -9.13 -7.01
CA PHE A 92 7.30 -9.25 -6.04
C PHE A 92 7.83 -9.13 -4.60
N THR A 93 8.83 -9.92 -4.23
CA THR A 93 9.40 -9.88 -2.87
C THR A 93 10.04 -8.52 -2.58
N SER A 94 10.73 -7.93 -3.55
CA SER A 94 11.34 -6.61 -3.40
C SER A 94 10.30 -5.50 -3.19
N THR A 95 9.23 -5.49 -4.00
CA THR A 95 8.16 -4.47 -3.86
C THR A 95 7.39 -4.61 -2.55
N VAL A 96 7.14 -5.83 -2.10
CA VAL A 96 6.52 -6.10 -0.78
C VAL A 96 7.43 -5.61 0.35
N ALA A 97 8.73 -5.94 0.31
CA ALA A 97 9.69 -5.52 1.33
C ALA A 97 9.78 -3.99 1.42
N VAL A 98 9.87 -3.30 0.28
CA VAL A 98 9.88 -1.82 0.23
C VAL A 98 8.55 -1.25 0.75
N GLY A 99 7.42 -1.86 0.41
CA GLY A 99 6.10 -1.46 0.91
C GLY A 99 6.01 -1.56 2.44
N VAL A 100 6.46 -2.67 3.02
CA VAL A 100 6.49 -2.87 4.48
C VAL A 100 7.42 -1.86 5.17
N CYS A 101 8.62 -1.66 4.65
CA CYS A 101 9.54 -0.64 5.18
C CYS A 101 8.93 0.76 5.10
N GLY A 102 8.25 1.09 4.00
CA GLY A 102 7.55 2.36 3.83
C GLY A 102 6.42 2.54 4.86
N CYS A 103 5.67 1.48 5.18
CA CYS A 103 4.65 1.53 6.24
C CYS A 103 5.26 1.82 7.63
N ILE A 104 6.39 1.19 7.95
CA ILE A 104 7.09 1.42 9.22
C ILE A 104 7.59 2.88 9.29
N LEU A 105 8.20 3.37 8.22
CA LEU A 105 8.68 4.76 8.12
C LEU A 105 7.55 5.78 8.24
N ASN A 106 6.36 5.49 7.70
CA ASN A 106 5.18 6.33 7.88
C ASN A 106 4.79 6.49 9.35
N GLY A 107 4.97 5.46 10.18
CA GLY A 107 4.72 5.52 11.62
C GLY A 107 5.65 6.47 12.37
N PHE A 108 6.84 6.76 11.83
CA PHE A 108 7.81 7.69 12.41
C PHE A 108 7.76 9.10 11.83
N ALA A 109 6.89 9.35 10.83
CA ALA A 109 6.78 10.66 10.21
C ALA A 109 6.22 11.70 11.20
N CYS A 110 7.02 12.72 11.51
CA CYS A 110 6.63 13.82 12.41
C CYS A 110 6.02 15.02 11.66
N HIS A 111 6.12 15.05 10.33
CA HIS A 111 5.68 16.17 9.52
C HIS A 111 4.66 15.70 8.47
N TRP A 112 3.56 16.43 8.30
CA TRP A 112 2.48 16.05 7.38
C TRP A 112 2.94 15.92 5.91
N ILE A 113 3.93 16.73 5.46
CA ILE A 113 4.49 16.63 4.10
C ILE A 113 5.27 15.32 3.94
N VAL A 114 6.14 15.00 4.91
CA VAL A 114 6.94 13.76 4.90
C VAL A 114 6.02 12.54 4.95
N PHE A 115 4.99 12.58 5.78
CA PHE A 115 3.98 11.54 5.85
C PHE A 115 3.30 11.33 4.48
N LEU A 116 2.88 12.41 3.82
CA LEU A 116 2.20 12.35 2.53
C LEU A 116 3.09 11.75 1.43
N LEU A 117 4.37 12.16 1.39
CA LEU A 117 5.35 11.64 0.43
C LEU A 117 5.66 10.16 0.67
N LEU A 118 5.89 9.77 1.92
CA LEU A 118 6.12 8.37 2.29
C LEU A 118 4.88 7.51 2.00
N PHE A 119 3.69 8.02 2.29
CA PHE A 119 2.45 7.34 1.96
C PHE A 119 2.30 7.15 0.46
N ALA A 120 2.58 8.18 -0.35
CA ALA A 120 2.51 8.10 -1.80
C ALA A 120 3.46 7.03 -2.35
N ALA A 121 4.71 7.03 -1.91
CA ALA A 121 5.70 6.03 -2.29
C ALA A 121 5.23 4.60 -1.90
N THR A 122 4.85 4.41 -0.64
CA THR A 122 4.36 3.13 -0.14
C THR A 122 3.16 2.60 -0.94
N LYS A 123 2.22 3.49 -1.26
CA LYS A 123 1.02 3.14 -2.03
C LYS A 123 1.35 2.75 -3.47
N ILE A 124 2.32 3.40 -4.11
CA ILE A 124 2.80 3.05 -5.45
C ILE A 124 3.42 1.64 -5.42
N PHE A 125 4.36 1.38 -4.51
CA PHE A 125 5.00 0.06 -4.38
C PHE A 125 4.00 -1.05 -4.04
N TYR A 126 3.01 -0.75 -3.21
CA TYR A 126 1.92 -1.66 -2.90
C TYR A 126 1.10 -2.02 -4.15
N ASN A 127 0.70 -1.04 -4.96
CA ASN A 127 -0.04 -1.31 -6.20
C ASN A 127 0.81 -2.10 -7.21
N MET A 128 2.12 -1.80 -7.31
CA MET A 128 3.04 -2.59 -8.13
C MET A 128 3.12 -4.05 -7.65
N SER A 129 3.19 -4.28 -6.34
CA SER A 129 3.16 -5.62 -5.76
C SER A 129 1.90 -6.39 -6.15
N LEU A 130 0.73 -5.73 -6.13
CA LEU A 130 -0.52 -6.34 -6.57
C LEU A 130 -0.51 -6.73 -8.06
N MET A 131 0.04 -5.88 -8.92
CA MET A 131 0.16 -6.18 -10.35
C MET A 131 1.03 -7.42 -10.60
N PHE A 132 2.14 -7.56 -9.86
CA PHE A 132 2.97 -8.76 -9.94
C PHE A 132 2.26 -10.01 -9.38
N TYR A 133 1.47 -9.84 -8.33
CA TYR A 133 0.66 -10.91 -7.76
C TYR A 133 -0.40 -11.42 -8.74
N ASP A 134 -1.15 -10.52 -9.38
CA ASP A 134 -2.20 -10.86 -10.35
C ASP A 134 -1.64 -11.53 -11.62
N SER A 135 -0.35 -11.32 -11.92
CA SER A 135 0.33 -11.92 -13.07
C SER A 135 0.93 -13.29 -12.80
N MET A 136 0.88 -13.77 -11.55
CA MET A 136 1.39 -15.08 -11.14
C MET A 136 0.34 -16.18 -11.28
#